data_125ee7652d54a7fa2ecd4b2f2da67400
#
_entry.id   125ee7652d54a7fa2ecd4b2f2da67400
#
_cell.length_a   1.000
_cell.length_b   1.000
_cell.length_c   1.000
_cell.angle_alpha   90.00
_cell.angle_beta   90.00
_cell.angle_gamma   90.00
#
_symmetry.space_group_name_H-M   'P 1'
#
loop_
_entity.id
_entity.type
_entity.pdbx_description
1 polymer ?
#
loop_
_entity_poly.entity_id
_entity_poly.type
_entity_poly.pdbx_seq_one_letter_code
_entity_poly.pdbx_strand_id
1 'polypeptide(L)'
;MKKICFSFLLFAVFFCQAQNEYKIVNTYHIASPGGWDYIALNGGKIYVSHGTQVNILSQATGDSVGFIPNTNGVHGIAFNNELARGYTSNGRSNNVTVFDLKTNEIITQIATGENPDAIMFEQHTKTIITCNGRSKNLSVIDPKTNSVLATIDVGGKPETAVSDGNGKLFVNIEDKNEIVAIDLKTHSVINHWSLEGAEGPTGLAYDKSAKRLFAGCDKYLVVVNAENGKMVDKLSIGDGCDGVAFDAKNRTIFTSNGQSGTISVIKETSADKYVVVGNYITKKGARTITIDENTGLLYLPTADFDNGNTQGGRPKMIPGSFQVLVVKKQ
;
A
#
# COMPACT_ATOMS: atom_id res chain seq x y z
N MET A 1 30.19 44.24 -56.69
CA MET A 1 29.04 43.65 -55.98
C MET A 1 29.56 42.68 -54.90
N LYS A 2 29.60 43.11 -53.62
CA LYS A 2 30.04 42.28 -52.47
C LYS A 2 28.83 41.51 -51.90
N LYS A 3 28.88 40.17 -51.94
CA LYS A 3 27.87 39.32 -51.29
C LYS A 3 28.23 39.17 -49.82
N ILE A 4 27.38 39.64 -48.94
CA ILE A 4 27.47 39.43 -47.51
C ILE A 4 26.70 38.16 -47.18
N CYS A 5 27.43 37.10 -46.74
CA CYS A 5 26.81 35.88 -46.18
C CYS A 5 26.51 36.12 -44.72
N PHE A 6 25.25 36.11 -44.35
CA PHE A 6 24.80 36.09 -42.97
C PHE A 6 24.76 34.62 -42.48
N SER A 7 25.67 34.25 -41.58
CA SER A 7 25.66 32.95 -40.90
C SER A 7 24.72 33.07 -39.69
N PHE A 8 23.59 32.36 -39.73
CA PHE A 8 22.72 32.19 -38.58
C PHE A 8 23.31 31.12 -37.66
N LEU A 9 23.83 31.52 -36.50
CA LEU A 9 24.20 30.59 -35.42
C LEU A 9 22.95 30.18 -34.69
N LEU A 10 22.51 28.92 -34.87
CA LEU A 10 21.43 28.34 -34.09
C LEU A 10 21.99 27.95 -32.72
N PHE A 11 21.66 28.71 -31.67
CA PHE A 11 21.91 28.33 -30.29
C PHE A 11 20.88 27.30 -29.89
N ALA A 12 21.26 26.01 -29.82
CA ALA A 12 20.50 24.95 -29.20
C ALA A 12 20.60 25.13 -27.69
N VAL A 13 19.56 25.66 -27.07
CA VAL A 13 19.42 25.69 -25.62
C VAL A 13 19.05 24.29 -25.17
N PHE A 14 20.03 23.52 -24.70
CA PHE A 14 19.75 22.27 -23.94
C PHE A 14 19.15 22.65 -22.59
N PHE A 15 17.84 22.55 -22.48
CA PHE A 15 17.19 22.47 -21.18
C PHE A 15 17.61 21.15 -20.53
N CYS A 16 18.62 21.19 -19.65
CA CYS A 16 18.88 20.13 -18.72
C CYS A 16 17.68 20.12 -17.75
N GLN A 17 16.65 19.34 -18.06
CA GLN A 17 15.63 19.03 -17.06
C GLN A 17 16.34 18.25 -15.95
N ALA A 18 16.50 18.87 -14.78
CA ALA A 18 16.89 18.17 -13.57
C ALA A 18 15.86 17.05 -13.39
N GLN A 19 16.25 15.82 -13.68
CA GLN A 19 15.41 14.65 -13.56
C GLN A 19 15.16 14.48 -12.06
N ASN A 20 13.92 14.75 -11.61
CA ASN A 20 13.51 14.53 -10.24
C ASN A 20 13.70 13.05 -9.90
N GLU A 21 14.77 12.74 -9.24
CA GLU A 21 15.18 11.36 -8.96
C GLU A 21 14.78 10.98 -7.55
N TYR A 22 14.14 9.81 -7.39
CA TYR A 22 13.86 9.24 -6.07
C TYR A 22 15.01 8.31 -5.68
N LYS A 23 15.54 8.49 -4.46
CA LYS A 23 16.67 7.70 -3.95
C LYS A 23 16.40 7.18 -2.55
N ILE A 24 16.98 6.03 -2.23
CA ILE A 24 17.09 5.55 -0.85
C ILE A 24 18.01 6.52 -0.11
N VAL A 25 17.47 7.22 0.88
CA VAL A 25 18.22 8.19 1.71
C VAL A 25 18.57 7.65 3.08
N ASN A 26 17.86 6.60 3.51
CA ASN A 26 18.16 5.90 4.76
C ASN A 26 17.68 4.45 4.70
N THR A 27 18.17 3.62 5.63
CA THR A 27 17.76 2.23 5.80
C THR A 27 17.73 1.92 7.30
N TYR A 28 16.58 1.45 7.79
CA TYR A 28 16.37 1.08 9.18
C TYR A 28 16.39 -0.44 9.31
N HIS A 29 17.40 -0.99 9.99
CA HIS A 29 17.55 -2.43 10.17
C HIS A 29 16.72 -2.96 11.34
N ILE A 30 16.13 -4.13 11.15
CA ILE A 30 15.28 -4.81 12.13
C ILE A 30 15.83 -6.22 12.37
N ALA A 31 16.24 -6.52 13.59
CA ALA A 31 16.91 -7.79 13.91
C ALA A 31 15.95 -8.99 14.08
N SER A 32 14.62 -8.79 14.14
CA SER A 32 13.67 -9.90 14.33
C SER A 32 13.58 -10.81 13.11
N PRO A 33 13.33 -12.11 13.29
CA PRO A 33 13.18 -13.06 12.20
C PRO A 33 11.75 -13.08 11.63
N GLY A 34 11.59 -13.48 10.38
CA GLY A 34 10.29 -13.72 9.74
C GLY A 34 10.17 -13.05 8.38
N GLY A 35 9.07 -13.32 7.70
CA GLY A 35 8.64 -12.58 6.51
C GLY A 35 7.89 -11.31 6.91
N TRP A 36 7.76 -10.39 6.00
CA TRP A 36 7.04 -9.11 6.21
C TRP A 36 5.89 -8.96 5.22
N ASP A 37 5.02 -7.98 5.52
CA ASP A 37 3.95 -7.56 4.62
C ASP A 37 3.75 -6.03 4.69
N TYR A 38 2.66 -5.55 5.26
CA TYR A 38 2.34 -4.12 5.28
C TYR A 38 3.20 -3.32 6.25
N ILE A 39 3.25 -2.03 5.95
CA ILE A 39 3.89 -0.99 6.74
C ILE A 39 2.91 0.18 6.90
N ALA A 40 2.84 0.77 8.08
CA ALA A 40 1.94 1.87 8.37
C ALA A 40 2.60 2.92 9.29
N LEU A 41 2.13 4.17 9.18
CA LEU A 41 2.63 5.28 9.99
C LEU A 41 1.55 5.76 10.97
N ASN A 42 1.94 5.99 12.22
CA ASN A 42 1.07 6.63 13.19
C ASN A 42 1.87 7.32 14.31
N GLY A 43 1.54 8.57 14.62
CA GLY A 43 2.11 9.29 15.77
C GLY A 43 3.63 9.38 15.78
N GLY A 44 4.27 9.59 14.62
CA GLY A 44 5.75 9.64 14.49
C GLY A 44 6.44 8.28 14.63
N LYS A 45 5.69 7.19 14.49
CA LYS A 45 6.18 5.81 14.53
C LYS A 45 5.90 5.09 13.21
N ILE A 46 6.77 4.16 12.88
CA ILE A 46 6.63 3.21 11.77
C ILE A 46 6.25 1.86 12.38
N TYR A 47 5.15 1.28 11.93
CA TYR A 47 4.69 -0.05 12.31
C TYR A 47 4.89 -0.99 11.13
N VAL A 48 5.64 -2.08 11.32
CA VAL A 48 5.97 -3.03 10.25
C VAL A 48 5.56 -4.42 10.68
N SER A 49 4.72 -5.08 9.89
CA SER A 49 4.36 -6.49 10.12
C SER A 49 5.56 -7.38 9.85
N HIS A 50 5.86 -8.30 10.77
CA HIS A 50 7.03 -9.18 10.65
C HIS A 50 6.79 -10.55 11.29
N GLY A 51 6.30 -11.50 10.50
CA GLY A 51 6.10 -12.88 10.91
C GLY A 51 5.03 -13.07 11.97
N THR A 52 5.42 -12.99 13.24
CA THR A 52 4.53 -13.22 14.40
C THR A 52 4.43 -12.00 15.31
N GLN A 53 4.93 -10.86 14.85
CA GLN A 53 4.94 -9.60 15.61
C GLN A 53 4.84 -8.40 14.67
N VAL A 54 4.48 -7.24 15.23
CA VAL A 54 4.65 -5.94 14.57
C VAL A 54 5.80 -5.21 15.23
N ASN A 55 6.84 -4.88 14.46
CA ASN A 55 7.93 -4.04 14.94
C ASN A 55 7.52 -2.56 14.90
N ILE A 56 7.93 -1.80 15.90
CA ILE A 56 7.64 -0.37 16.00
C ILE A 56 8.97 0.40 16.05
N LEU A 57 9.16 1.27 15.07
CA LEU A 57 10.36 2.12 14.97
C LEU A 57 9.99 3.58 15.16
N SER A 58 10.94 4.36 15.65
CA SER A 58 10.88 5.82 15.58
C SER A 58 10.97 6.27 14.11
N GLN A 59 10.01 7.03 13.62
CA GLN A 59 10.04 7.54 12.26
C GLN A 59 11.22 8.49 12.02
N ALA A 60 11.66 9.21 13.06
CA ALA A 60 12.74 10.19 12.97
C ALA A 60 14.12 9.53 12.90
N THR A 61 14.35 8.44 13.67
CA THR A 61 15.69 7.86 13.84
C THR A 61 15.82 6.44 13.29
N GLY A 62 14.71 5.72 13.13
CA GLY A 62 14.69 4.29 12.77
C GLY A 62 14.96 3.36 13.97
N ASP A 63 15.19 3.89 15.15
CA ASP A 63 15.42 3.08 16.35
C ASP A 63 14.15 2.30 16.73
N SER A 64 14.35 1.06 17.22
CA SER A 64 13.25 0.27 17.78
C SER A 64 12.70 0.92 19.04
N VAL A 65 11.40 1.20 19.07
CA VAL A 65 10.69 1.77 20.23
C VAL A 65 9.66 0.80 20.82
N GLY A 66 9.60 -0.43 20.32
CA GLY A 66 8.73 -1.48 20.82
C GLY A 66 8.29 -2.47 19.77
N PHE A 67 7.40 -3.37 20.16
CA PHE A 67 6.78 -4.33 19.26
C PHE A 67 5.44 -4.83 19.84
N ILE A 68 4.57 -5.36 18.97
CA ILE A 68 3.33 -6.04 19.36
C ILE A 68 3.56 -7.54 19.16
N PRO A 69 3.59 -8.36 20.20
CA PRO A 69 3.79 -9.81 20.10
C PRO A 69 2.52 -10.56 19.71
N ASN A 70 2.63 -11.88 19.51
CA ASN A 70 1.48 -12.82 19.36
C ASN A 70 0.51 -12.47 18.22
N THR A 71 1.05 -11.92 17.12
CA THR A 71 0.31 -11.60 15.89
C THR A 71 0.66 -12.58 14.78
N ASN A 72 0.27 -13.86 14.92
CA ASN A 72 0.67 -14.93 14.02
C ASN A 72 0.23 -14.73 12.57
N GLY A 73 1.22 -14.62 11.67
CA GLY A 73 0.97 -14.32 10.25
C GLY A 73 0.36 -12.94 10.07
N VAL A 74 0.91 -11.96 10.81
CA VAL A 74 0.44 -10.57 10.71
C VAL A 74 0.68 -10.01 9.30
N HIS A 75 -0.36 -9.37 8.78
CA HIS A 75 -0.36 -8.65 7.51
C HIS A 75 -0.54 -7.15 7.71
N GLY A 76 -1.76 -6.66 7.83
CA GLY A 76 -2.08 -5.24 7.91
C GLY A 76 -2.08 -4.65 9.32
N ILE A 77 -1.94 -3.33 9.39
CA ILE A 77 -2.01 -2.55 10.63
C ILE A 77 -2.91 -1.32 10.40
N ALA A 78 -3.89 -1.11 11.29
CA ALA A 78 -4.79 0.05 11.25
C ALA A 78 -4.85 0.75 12.61
N PHE A 79 -5.29 2.01 12.61
CA PHE A 79 -5.31 2.85 13.81
C PHE A 79 -6.64 3.57 13.97
N ASN A 80 -7.16 3.53 15.19
CA ASN A 80 -8.23 4.40 15.64
C ASN A 80 -7.69 5.32 16.75
N ASN A 81 -7.25 6.51 16.36
CA ASN A 81 -6.64 7.47 17.27
C ASN A 81 -7.64 8.06 18.27
N GLU A 82 -8.95 8.07 17.97
CA GLU A 82 -10.00 8.53 18.90
C GLU A 82 -10.10 7.63 20.12
N LEU A 83 -9.91 6.31 19.93
CA LEU A 83 -9.92 5.32 21.00
C LEU A 83 -8.51 4.98 21.51
N ALA A 84 -7.46 5.60 20.97
CA ALA A 84 -6.06 5.28 21.20
C ALA A 84 -5.74 3.78 21.00
N ARG A 85 -6.31 3.14 19.98
CA ARG A 85 -6.18 1.72 19.68
C ARG A 85 -5.56 1.47 18.31
N GLY A 86 -4.69 0.47 18.27
CA GLY A 86 -4.18 -0.12 17.02
C GLY A 86 -4.79 -1.52 16.82
N TYR A 87 -4.80 -1.96 15.57
CA TYR A 87 -5.39 -3.23 15.12
C TYR A 87 -4.45 -3.90 14.14
N THR A 88 -4.26 -5.21 14.27
CA THR A 88 -3.51 -6.01 13.28
C THR A 88 -4.38 -7.14 12.75
N SER A 89 -4.32 -7.38 11.45
CA SER A 89 -4.87 -8.59 10.85
C SER A 89 -3.85 -9.72 10.93
N ASN A 90 -4.27 -10.88 11.44
CA ASN A 90 -3.40 -12.02 11.70
C ASN A 90 -3.90 -13.24 10.89
N GLY A 91 -3.37 -13.40 9.67
CA GLY A 91 -3.88 -14.37 8.70
C GLY A 91 -3.81 -15.81 9.16
N ARG A 92 -2.75 -16.21 9.88
CA ARG A 92 -2.64 -17.59 10.39
C ARG A 92 -3.55 -17.88 11.58
N SER A 93 -3.90 -16.86 12.34
CA SER A 93 -4.78 -16.99 13.51
C SER A 93 -6.25 -16.70 13.21
N ASN A 94 -6.57 -16.22 12.00
CA ASN A 94 -7.94 -15.83 11.60
C ASN A 94 -8.57 -14.85 12.60
N ASN A 95 -7.80 -13.84 13.01
CA ASN A 95 -8.24 -12.83 13.97
C ASN A 95 -7.62 -11.46 13.75
N VAL A 96 -8.16 -10.49 14.45
CA VAL A 96 -7.59 -9.16 14.65
C VAL A 96 -7.10 -9.04 16.08
N THR A 97 -5.84 -8.61 16.27
CA THR A 97 -5.34 -8.19 17.59
C THR A 97 -5.62 -6.70 17.78
N VAL A 98 -6.24 -6.34 18.91
CA VAL A 98 -6.44 -4.97 19.36
C VAL A 98 -5.39 -4.64 20.40
N PHE A 99 -4.66 -3.53 20.23
CA PHE A 99 -3.62 -3.10 21.16
C PHE A 99 -3.73 -1.62 21.52
N ASP A 100 -3.22 -1.25 22.67
CA ASP A 100 -3.15 0.13 23.14
C ASP A 100 -1.99 0.87 22.45
N LEU A 101 -2.23 2.06 21.86
CA LEU A 101 -1.21 2.83 21.13
C LEU A 101 -0.18 3.48 22.04
N LYS A 102 -0.46 3.62 23.33
CA LYS A 102 0.44 4.24 24.30
C LYS A 102 1.37 3.22 24.94
N THR A 103 0.82 2.06 25.34
CA THR A 103 1.59 1.01 26.07
C THR A 103 2.09 -0.10 25.18
N ASN A 104 1.51 -0.27 23.97
CA ASN A 104 1.68 -1.39 23.04
C ASN A 104 1.16 -2.75 23.60
N GLU A 105 0.41 -2.74 24.69
CA GLU A 105 -0.16 -3.94 25.29
C GLU A 105 -1.37 -4.42 24.51
N ILE A 106 -1.52 -5.74 24.41
CA ILE A 106 -2.69 -6.37 23.78
C ILE A 106 -3.90 -6.20 24.69
N ILE A 107 -4.98 -5.65 24.13
CA ILE A 107 -6.26 -5.48 24.82
C ILE A 107 -7.12 -6.75 24.65
N THR A 108 -7.24 -7.22 23.40
CA THR A 108 -8.05 -8.40 23.07
C THR A 108 -7.74 -8.90 21.67
N GLN A 109 -8.30 -10.06 21.31
CA GLN A 109 -8.31 -10.58 19.95
C GLN A 109 -9.76 -10.86 19.52
N ILE A 110 -10.07 -10.55 18.26
CA ILE A 110 -11.39 -10.64 17.66
C ILE A 110 -11.33 -11.65 16.50
N ALA A 111 -12.11 -12.73 16.56
CA ALA A 111 -12.21 -13.69 15.47
C ALA A 111 -12.82 -13.02 14.22
N THR A 112 -12.30 -13.34 13.05
CA THR A 112 -12.73 -12.84 11.74
C THR A 112 -13.01 -13.99 10.78
N GLY A 113 -13.17 -13.70 9.49
CA GLY A 113 -13.06 -14.71 8.44
C GLY A 113 -11.62 -15.24 8.32
N GLU A 114 -11.42 -16.24 7.46
CA GLU A 114 -10.14 -16.92 7.31
C GLU A 114 -9.13 -16.06 6.52
N ASN A 115 -7.89 -16.05 7.01
CA ASN A 115 -6.76 -15.33 6.44
C ASN A 115 -7.07 -13.83 6.24
N PRO A 116 -7.35 -13.09 7.34
CA PRO A 116 -7.46 -11.63 7.26
C PRO A 116 -6.10 -11.06 6.83
N ASP A 117 -6.12 -10.26 5.76
CA ASP A 117 -4.97 -9.64 5.10
C ASP A 117 -4.98 -8.13 5.33
N ALA A 118 -5.39 -7.33 4.36
CA ALA A 118 -5.53 -5.91 4.58
C ALA A 118 -6.55 -5.58 5.68
N ILE A 119 -6.28 -4.50 6.41
CA ILE A 119 -7.13 -3.98 7.48
C ILE A 119 -7.14 -2.46 7.43
N MET A 120 -8.28 -1.84 7.68
CA MET A 120 -8.38 -0.39 7.75
C MET A 120 -9.36 0.08 8.83
N PHE A 121 -9.18 1.32 9.29
CA PHE A 121 -10.19 2.05 10.04
C PHE A 121 -11.00 2.92 9.08
N GLU A 122 -12.30 2.69 9.01
CA GLU A 122 -13.20 3.46 8.16
C GLU A 122 -13.80 4.63 8.96
N GLN A 123 -13.50 5.86 8.50
CA GLN A 123 -13.75 7.09 9.25
C GLN A 123 -15.23 7.47 9.34
N HIS A 124 -16.05 7.15 8.34
CA HIS A 124 -17.45 7.54 8.29
C HIS A 124 -18.31 6.66 9.22
N THR A 125 -18.15 5.34 9.13
CA THR A 125 -18.87 4.39 9.97
C THR A 125 -18.21 4.14 11.33
N LYS A 126 -16.95 4.61 11.50
CA LYS A 126 -16.12 4.39 12.69
C LYS A 126 -15.88 2.91 12.97
N THR A 127 -15.75 2.10 11.94
CA THR A 127 -15.54 0.64 12.05
C THR A 127 -14.13 0.25 11.59
N ILE A 128 -13.69 -0.93 12.04
CA ILE A 128 -12.51 -1.61 11.49
C ILE A 128 -13.00 -2.60 10.44
N ILE A 129 -12.35 -2.63 9.28
CA ILE A 129 -12.69 -3.54 8.18
C ILE A 129 -11.49 -4.40 7.87
N THR A 130 -11.66 -5.73 7.81
CA THR A 130 -10.63 -6.68 7.35
C THR A 130 -11.02 -7.32 6.04
N CYS A 131 -10.03 -7.53 5.17
CA CYS A 131 -10.13 -8.30 3.94
C CYS A 131 -9.72 -9.75 4.23
N ASN A 132 -10.66 -10.69 4.26
CA ASN A 132 -10.41 -12.08 4.62
C ASN A 132 -10.19 -12.91 3.34
N GLY A 133 -8.93 -13.07 2.93
CA GLY A 133 -8.57 -13.58 1.61
C GLY A 133 -9.05 -15.01 1.33
N ARG A 134 -9.01 -15.92 2.34
CA ARG A 134 -9.42 -17.32 2.14
C ARG A 134 -10.94 -17.49 2.20
N SER A 135 -11.63 -16.81 3.09
CA SER A 135 -13.10 -16.87 3.17
C SER A 135 -13.81 -15.94 2.18
N LYS A 136 -13.07 -15.16 1.37
CA LYS A 136 -13.58 -14.31 0.29
C LYS A 136 -14.64 -13.30 0.75
N ASN A 137 -14.44 -12.76 1.94
CA ASN A 137 -15.37 -11.82 2.55
C ASN A 137 -14.62 -10.73 3.33
N LEU A 138 -15.38 -9.75 3.82
CA LEU A 138 -14.90 -8.72 4.74
C LEU A 138 -15.54 -8.95 6.10
N SER A 139 -14.80 -8.67 7.19
CA SER A 139 -15.40 -8.50 8.52
C SER A 139 -15.46 -7.02 8.85
N VAL A 140 -16.66 -6.53 9.21
CA VAL A 140 -16.90 -5.18 9.73
C VAL A 140 -16.97 -5.26 11.24
N ILE A 141 -16.06 -4.59 11.94
CA ILE A 141 -15.86 -4.72 13.40
C ILE A 141 -16.18 -3.39 14.08
N ASP A 142 -16.98 -3.43 15.14
CA ASP A 142 -17.17 -2.28 16.04
C ASP A 142 -15.97 -2.18 17.00
N PRO A 143 -15.18 -1.09 16.92
CA PRO A 143 -14.02 -0.90 17.79
C PRO A 143 -14.39 -0.57 19.25
N LYS A 144 -15.64 -0.23 19.55
CA LYS A 144 -16.11 0.06 20.92
C LYS A 144 -16.41 -1.22 21.68
N THR A 145 -17.10 -2.16 21.02
CA THR A 145 -17.49 -3.44 21.61
C THR A 145 -16.52 -4.58 21.31
N ASN A 146 -15.58 -4.38 20.38
CA ASN A 146 -14.64 -5.38 19.87
C ASN A 146 -15.37 -6.62 19.31
N SER A 147 -16.44 -6.42 18.57
CA SER A 147 -17.26 -7.49 17.98
C SER A 147 -17.50 -7.28 16.49
N VAL A 148 -17.64 -8.37 15.75
CA VAL A 148 -18.01 -8.33 14.33
C VAL A 148 -19.49 -7.96 14.22
N LEU A 149 -19.77 -6.84 13.51
CA LEU A 149 -21.12 -6.35 13.22
C LEU A 149 -21.73 -7.02 12.00
N ALA A 150 -20.89 -7.24 10.97
CA ALA A 150 -21.32 -7.82 9.71
C ALA A 150 -20.17 -8.56 9.02
N THR A 151 -20.54 -9.52 8.19
CA THR A 151 -19.66 -10.18 7.22
C THR A 151 -20.23 -9.92 5.83
N ILE A 152 -19.39 -9.43 4.91
CA ILE A 152 -19.79 -9.07 3.55
C ILE A 152 -19.08 -10.01 2.59
N ASP A 153 -19.81 -10.88 1.89
CA ASP A 153 -19.27 -11.71 0.82
C ASP A 153 -18.93 -10.82 -0.40
N VAL A 154 -17.71 -10.94 -0.90
CA VAL A 154 -17.22 -10.17 -2.05
C VAL A 154 -16.93 -11.03 -3.29
N GLY A 155 -17.25 -12.32 -3.23
CA GLY A 155 -17.20 -13.24 -4.36
C GLY A 155 -15.82 -13.69 -4.82
N GLY A 156 -14.73 -13.14 -4.27
CA GLY A 156 -13.34 -13.48 -4.61
C GLY A 156 -12.38 -13.07 -3.52
N LYS A 157 -11.06 -13.25 -3.75
CA LYS A 157 -10.01 -12.94 -2.77
C LYS A 157 -9.84 -11.41 -2.62
N PRO A 158 -10.33 -10.81 -1.50
CA PRO A 158 -10.13 -9.40 -1.25
C PRO A 158 -8.69 -9.11 -0.84
N GLU A 159 -8.13 -8.06 -1.41
CA GLU A 159 -6.83 -7.49 -1.07
C GLU A 159 -7.01 -6.11 -0.41
N THR A 160 -6.40 -5.07 -0.92
CA THR A 160 -6.50 -3.73 -0.31
C THR A 160 -7.90 -3.13 -0.49
N ALA A 161 -8.39 -2.49 0.57
CA ALA A 161 -9.63 -1.72 0.60
C ALA A 161 -9.37 -0.24 0.85
N VAL A 162 -10.15 0.64 0.21
CA VAL A 162 -10.14 2.09 0.44
C VAL A 162 -11.57 2.64 0.55
N SER A 163 -11.78 3.66 1.40
CA SER A 163 -13.08 4.32 1.59
C SER A 163 -13.14 5.68 0.92
N ASP A 164 -14.31 6.04 0.40
CA ASP A 164 -14.58 7.42 -0.07
C ASP A 164 -14.77 8.42 1.09
N GLY A 165 -14.92 7.90 2.32
CA GLY A 165 -15.22 8.68 3.52
C GLY A 165 -16.68 9.16 3.61
N ASN A 166 -17.57 8.61 2.78
CA ASN A 166 -19.01 8.92 2.75
C ASN A 166 -19.90 7.65 2.76
N GLY A 167 -19.30 6.51 3.14
CA GLY A 167 -20.02 5.24 3.30
C GLY A 167 -19.86 4.26 2.14
N LYS A 168 -19.02 4.57 1.13
CA LYS A 168 -18.64 3.59 0.10
C LYS A 168 -17.25 3.05 0.37
N LEU A 169 -17.08 1.76 0.17
CA LEU A 169 -15.80 1.06 0.22
C LEU A 169 -15.52 0.47 -1.16
N PHE A 170 -14.25 0.52 -1.56
CA PHE A 170 -13.76 -0.11 -2.77
C PHE A 170 -12.69 -1.12 -2.40
N VAL A 171 -12.75 -2.32 -2.97
CA VAL A 171 -11.89 -3.44 -2.64
C VAL A 171 -11.37 -4.10 -3.90
N ASN A 172 -10.05 -4.27 -4.01
CA ASN A 172 -9.45 -5.10 -5.04
C ASN A 172 -9.78 -6.58 -4.79
N ILE A 173 -10.21 -7.29 -5.83
CA ILE A 173 -10.44 -8.74 -5.82
C ILE A 173 -9.42 -9.40 -6.72
N GLU A 174 -8.34 -9.91 -6.13
CA GLU A 174 -7.16 -10.37 -6.83
C GLU A 174 -7.46 -11.48 -7.84
N ASP A 175 -8.16 -12.55 -7.40
CA ASP A 175 -8.45 -13.74 -8.22
C ASP A 175 -9.56 -13.53 -9.26
N LYS A 176 -10.14 -12.32 -9.33
CA LYS A 176 -11.18 -11.95 -10.31
C LYS A 176 -10.76 -10.79 -11.22
N ASN A 177 -9.63 -10.14 -10.95
CA ASN A 177 -9.17 -8.98 -11.70
C ASN A 177 -10.23 -7.86 -11.76
N GLU A 178 -10.82 -7.54 -10.61
CA GLU A 178 -11.87 -6.55 -10.49
C GLU A 178 -11.75 -5.70 -9.22
N ILE A 179 -12.47 -4.59 -9.20
CA ILE A 179 -12.76 -3.82 -7.98
C ILE A 179 -14.22 -4.03 -7.63
N VAL A 180 -14.51 -4.32 -6.37
CA VAL A 180 -15.86 -4.38 -5.83
C VAL A 180 -16.16 -3.08 -5.11
N ALA A 181 -17.32 -2.48 -5.41
CA ALA A 181 -17.86 -1.33 -4.69
C ALA A 181 -18.93 -1.79 -3.69
N ILE A 182 -18.85 -1.31 -2.46
CA ILE A 182 -19.68 -1.74 -1.33
C ILE A 182 -20.34 -0.52 -0.69
N ASP A 183 -21.60 -0.63 -0.35
CA ASP A 183 -22.31 0.29 0.54
C ASP A 183 -22.17 -0.19 1.99
N LEU A 184 -21.48 0.59 2.80
CA LEU A 184 -21.22 0.27 4.21
C LEU A 184 -22.44 0.48 5.12
N LYS A 185 -23.44 1.21 4.68
CA LYS A 185 -24.68 1.40 5.43
C LYS A 185 -25.56 0.15 5.38
N THR A 186 -25.59 -0.50 4.22
CA THR A 186 -26.39 -1.72 3.99
C THR A 186 -25.56 -2.99 4.09
N HIS A 187 -24.23 -2.88 4.24
CA HIS A 187 -23.26 -3.97 4.23
C HIS A 187 -23.41 -4.87 2.99
N SER A 188 -23.56 -4.27 1.81
CA SER A 188 -23.81 -5.00 0.58
C SER A 188 -22.93 -4.54 -0.58
N VAL A 189 -22.56 -5.50 -1.42
CA VAL A 189 -21.90 -5.22 -2.70
C VAL A 189 -22.90 -4.54 -3.64
N ILE A 190 -22.51 -3.42 -4.24
CA ILE A 190 -23.33 -2.66 -5.19
C ILE A 190 -22.86 -2.78 -6.63
N ASN A 191 -21.56 -3.05 -6.85
CA ASN A 191 -21.00 -3.20 -8.18
C ASN A 191 -19.75 -4.07 -8.19
N HIS A 192 -19.49 -4.70 -9.33
CA HIS A 192 -18.26 -5.35 -9.72
C HIS A 192 -17.71 -4.66 -10.96
N TRP A 193 -16.47 -4.20 -10.93
CA TRP A 193 -15.82 -3.46 -12.01
C TRP A 193 -14.57 -4.19 -12.50
N SER A 194 -14.65 -4.74 -13.71
CA SER A 194 -13.52 -5.42 -14.35
C SER A 194 -12.36 -4.45 -14.63
N LEU A 195 -11.13 -4.90 -14.40
CA LEU A 195 -9.91 -4.16 -14.70
C LEU A 195 -9.31 -4.53 -16.09
N GLU A 196 -10.12 -4.92 -17.02
CA GLU A 196 -9.90 -5.17 -18.46
C GLU A 196 -8.43 -5.39 -18.89
N GLY A 197 -7.94 -6.65 -18.76
CA GLY A 197 -6.59 -7.05 -19.17
C GLY A 197 -5.46 -6.56 -18.27
N ALA A 198 -5.78 -6.18 -17.03
CA ALA A 198 -4.84 -6.07 -15.93
C ALA A 198 -5.10 -7.19 -14.91
N GLU A 199 -4.06 -7.86 -14.43
CA GLU A 199 -4.16 -9.06 -13.60
C GLU A 199 -3.59 -8.81 -12.20
N GLY A 200 -4.16 -9.52 -11.21
CA GLY A 200 -3.68 -9.53 -9.84
C GLY A 200 -3.72 -8.16 -9.16
N PRO A 201 -4.86 -7.46 -9.08
CA PRO A 201 -4.95 -6.20 -8.35
C PRO A 201 -4.76 -6.43 -6.85
N THR A 202 -3.73 -5.81 -6.28
CA THR A 202 -3.35 -5.92 -4.86
C THR A 202 -3.43 -4.56 -4.17
N GLY A 203 -2.47 -3.66 -4.42
CA GLY A 203 -2.48 -2.32 -3.86
C GLY A 203 -3.59 -1.44 -4.42
N LEU A 204 -4.22 -0.62 -3.58
CA LEU A 204 -5.29 0.30 -3.97
C LEU A 204 -5.12 1.63 -3.24
N ALA A 205 -5.20 2.74 -3.96
CA ALA A 205 -5.28 4.08 -3.38
C ALA A 205 -6.46 4.86 -3.97
N TYR A 206 -6.88 5.90 -3.28
CA TYR A 206 -8.04 6.69 -3.67
C TYR A 206 -7.77 8.20 -3.62
N ASP A 207 -8.01 8.86 -4.74
CA ASP A 207 -8.10 10.31 -4.80
C ASP A 207 -9.54 10.78 -4.58
N LYS A 208 -9.78 11.29 -3.39
CA LYS A 208 -11.11 11.82 -3.00
C LYS A 208 -11.53 13.02 -3.86
N SER A 209 -10.58 13.85 -4.27
CA SER A 209 -10.88 15.11 -4.99
C SER A 209 -11.32 14.86 -6.42
N ALA A 210 -10.64 13.96 -7.12
CA ALA A 210 -10.98 13.59 -8.49
C ALA A 210 -11.90 12.37 -8.57
N LYS A 211 -12.14 11.67 -7.44
CA LYS A 211 -12.89 10.41 -7.37
C LYS A 211 -12.26 9.35 -8.29
N ARG A 212 -10.95 9.14 -8.13
CA ARG A 212 -10.19 8.15 -8.90
C ARG A 212 -9.61 7.11 -7.98
N LEU A 213 -9.76 5.85 -8.37
CA LEU A 213 -9.11 4.71 -7.77
C LEU A 213 -7.85 4.40 -8.56
N PHE A 214 -6.79 4.05 -7.86
CA PHE A 214 -5.51 3.66 -8.41
C PHE A 214 -5.24 2.21 -8.00
N ALA A 215 -5.54 1.27 -8.89
CA ALA A 215 -5.35 -0.16 -8.64
C ALA A 215 -4.00 -0.60 -9.19
N GLY A 216 -3.10 -1.03 -8.30
CA GLY A 216 -1.84 -1.65 -8.64
C GLY A 216 -2.06 -3.12 -9.00
N CYS A 217 -1.76 -3.47 -10.23
CA CYS A 217 -1.80 -4.83 -10.77
C CYS A 217 -0.37 -5.30 -11.07
N ASP A 218 -0.18 -6.58 -11.44
CA ASP A 218 1.17 -7.17 -11.60
C ASP A 218 2.15 -6.28 -12.40
N LYS A 219 1.71 -5.68 -13.52
CA LYS A 219 2.54 -4.85 -14.43
C LYS A 219 1.91 -3.52 -14.82
N TYR A 220 0.76 -3.22 -14.22
CA TYR A 220 -0.02 -2.05 -14.60
C TYR A 220 -0.54 -1.31 -13.37
N LEU A 221 -0.56 0.01 -13.47
CA LEU A 221 -1.45 0.84 -12.66
C LEU A 221 -2.71 1.12 -13.48
N VAL A 222 -3.87 0.73 -12.97
CA VAL A 222 -5.16 1.01 -13.59
C VAL A 222 -5.83 2.16 -12.84
N VAL A 223 -6.25 3.18 -13.57
CA VAL A 223 -7.01 4.31 -13.03
C VAL A 223 -8.48 4.10 -13.33
N VAL A 224 -9.31 4.11 -12.30
CA VAL A 224 -10.75 3.83 -12.42
C VAL A 224 -11.57 4.99 -11.85
N ASN A 225 -12.62 5.38 -12.53
CA ASN A 225 -13.59 6.33 -12.03
C ASN A 225 -14.45 5.66 -10.93
N ALA A 226 -14.33 6.14 -9.68
CA ALA A 226 -15.01 5.58 -8.52
C ALA A 226 -16.54 5.80 -8.47
N GLU A 227 -17.11 6.57 -9.40
CA GLU A 227 -18.56 6.78 -9.48
C GLU A 227 -19.25 5.74 -10.36
N ASN A 228 -18.54 5.25 -11.39
CA ASN A 228 -19.16 4.40 -12.40
C ASN A 228 -18.32 3.18 -12.85
N GLY A 229 -17.11 3.01 -12.27
CA GLY A 229 -16.24 1.87 -12.56
C GLY A 229 -15.54 1.90 -13.91
N LYS A 230 -15.68 2.96 -14.70
CA LYS A 230 -15.02 3.04 -16.01
C LYS A 230 -13.52 3.21 -15.85
N MET A 231 -12.76 2.44 -16.60
CA MET A 231 -11.32 2.64 -16.73
C MET A 231 -11.05 3.99 -17.38
N VAL A 232 -10.19 4.79 -16.74
CA VAL A 232 -9.76 6.10 -17.21
C VAL A 232 -8.41 5.99 -17.92
N ASP A 233 -7.49 5.22 -17.34
CA ASP A 233 -6.14 5.02 -17.89
C ASP A 233 -5.57 3.68 -17.42
N LYS A 234 -4.59 3.15 -18.18
CA LYS A 234 -3.80 1.97 -17.83
C LYS A 234 -2.33 2.20 -18.20
N LEU A 235 -1.48 2.29 -17.18
CA LEU A 235 -0.08 2.65 -17.33
C LEU A 235 0.83 1.47 -16.99
N SER A 236 1.86 1.24 -17.81
CA SER A 236 2.88 0.23 -17.51
C SER A 236 3.74 0.69 -16.34
N ILE A 237 3.96 -0.20 -15.38
CA ILE A 237 4.82 -0.02 -14.19
C ILE A 237 5.84 -1.16 -14.10
N GLY A 238 6.64 -1.21 -13.04
CA GLY A 238 7.52 -2.36 -12.80
C GLY A 238 6.74 -3.62 -12.40
N ASP A 239 7.42 -4.78 -12.47
CA ASP A 239 6.82 -6.09 -12.21
C ASP A 239 6.60 -6.36 -10.73
N GLY A 240 5.51 -7.05 -10.40
CA GLY A 240 5.16 -7.50 -9.05
C GLY A 240 4.77 -6.33 -8.14
N CYS A 241 3.86 -5.49 -8.61
CA CYS A 241 3.28 -4.42 -7.81
C CYS A 241 2.36 -5.02 -6.75
N ASP A 242 2.58 -4.66 -5.48
CA ASP A 242 1.80 -5.12 -4.34
C ASP A 242 1.30 -3.95 -3.46
N GLY A 243 1.84 -2.76 -3.63
CA GLY A 243 1.45 -1.58 -2.89
C GLY A 243 1.30 -0.34 -3.77
N VAL A 244 0.31 0.49 -3.44
CA VAL A 244 0.07 1.80 -4.07
C VAL A 244 -0.09 2.85 -2.99
N ALA A 245 0.63 3.97 -3.12
CA ALA A 245 0.47 5.15 -2.28
C ALA A 245 0.14 6.37 -3.15
N PHE A 246 -0.65 7.29 -2.62
CA PHE A 246 -1.03 8.52 -3.31
C PHE A 246 -0.71 9.74 -2.47
N ASP A 247 0.10 10.62 -3.01
CA ASP A 247 0.37 11.95 -2.48
C ASP A 247 -0.65 12.95 -3.06
N ALA A 248 -1.70 13.21 -2.29
CA ALA A 248 -2.78 14.10 -2.71
C ALA A 248 -2.32 15.54 -2.93
N LYS A 249 -1.35 16.00 -2.11
CA LYS A 249 -0.81 17.36 -2.20
C LYS A 249 -0.04 17.59 -3.49
N ASN A 250 0.75 16.61 -3.90
CA ASN A 250 1.59 16.70 -5.09
C ASN A 250 0.98 15.96 -6.29
N ARG A 251 -0.23 15.40 -6.18
CA ARG A 251 -0.91 14.66 -7.25
C ARG A 251 -0.02 13.58 -7.86
N THR A 252 0.61 12.77 -6.99
CA THR A 252 1.61 11.78 -7.40
C THR A 252 1.26 10.41 -6.83
N ILE A 253 1.22 9.42 -7.71
CA ILE A 253 0.98 8.02 -7.35
C ILE A 253 2.32 7.29 -7.35
N PHE A 254 2.51 6.42 -6.37
CA PHE A 254 3.67 5.55 -6.23
C PHE A 254 3.21 4.10 -6.21
N THR A 255 3.87 3.25 -7.00
CA THR A 255 3.71 1.81 -6.92
C THR A 255 5.00 1.17 -6.46
N SER A 256 4.91 0.17 -5.58
CA SER A 256 6.06 -0.62 -5.13
C SER A 256 6.10 -1.94 -5.87
N ASN A 257 7.11 -2.13 -6.71
CA ASN A 257 7.21 -3.22 -7.67
C ASN A 257 8.25 -4.22 -7.16
N GLY A 258 7.82 -5.15 -6.32
CA GLY A 258 8.71 -6.02 -5.55
C GLY A 258 9.58 -6.96 -6.39
N GLN A 259 9.11 -7.45 -7.53
CA GLN A 259 9.88 -8.32 -8.41
C GLN A 259 10.96 -7.53 -9.18
N SER A 260 10.61 -6.36 -9.69
CA SER A 260 11.57 -5.45 -10.34
C SER A 260 12.55 -4.82 -9.36
N GLY A 261 12.18 -4.70 -8.06
CA GLY A 261 12.96 -3.94 -7.07
C GLY A 261 12.96 -2.45 -7.38
N THR A 262 11.81 -1.90 -7.76
CA THR A 262 11.64 -0.49 -8.13
C THR A 262 10.39 0.13 -7.51
N ILE A 263 10.33 1.45 -7.48
CA ILE A 263 9.07 2.19 -7.41
C ILE A 263 8.80 2.84 -8.76
N SER A 264 7.55 2.78 -9.24
CA SER A 264 7.12 3.63 -10.35
C SER A 264 6.50 4.90 -9.79
N VAL A 265 6.85 6.04 -10.38
CA VAL A 265 6.31 7.35 -10.01
C VAL A 265 5.42 7.83 -11.13
N ILE A 266 4.16 8.05 -10.84
CA ILE A 266 3.15 8.47 -11.81
C ILE A 266 2.60 9.84 -11.39
N LYS A 267 2.59 10.79 -12.32
CA LYS A 267 2.10 12.14 -12.10
C LYS A 267 0.77 12.33 -12.79
N GLU A 268 -0.22 12.83 -12.07
CA GLU A 268 -1.39 13.42 -12.69
C GLU A 268 -1.03 14.82 -13.22
N THR A 269 -1.09 15.00 -14.53
CA THR A 269 -0.73 16.26 -15.20
C THR A 269 -1.91 17.17 -15.45
N SER A 270 -3.10 16.59 -15.59
CA SER A 270 -4.39 17.26 -15.63
C SER A 270 -5.48 16.23 -15.33
N ALA A 271 -6.73 16.68 -15.22
CA ALA A 271 -7.87 15.78 -15.01
C ALA A 271 -7.83 14.59 -16.00
N ASP A 272 -7.80 13.38 -15.47
CA ASP A 272 -7.78 12.11 -16.22
C ASP A 272 -6.56 11.92 -17.16
N LYS A 273 -5.44 12.62 -16.91
CA LYS A 273 -4.20 12.44 -17.65
C LYS A 273 -3.05 12.12 -16.71
N TYR A 274 -2.47 10.96 -16.90
CA TYR A 274 -1.42 10.39 -16.07
C TYR A 274 -0.17 10.09 -16.91
N VAL A 275 1.01 10.33 -16.33
CA VAL A 275 2.30 10.08 -16.99
C VAL A 275 3.22 9.36 -16.03
N VAL A 276 3.80 8.26 -16.45
CA VAL A 276 4.90 7.61 -15.73
C VAL A 276 6.14 8.51 -15.84
N VAL A 277 6.53 9.12 -14.73
CA VAL A 277 7.71 9.99 -14.65
C VAL A 277 9.00 9.18 -14.72
N GLY A 278 8.99 7.99 -14.08
CA GLY A 278 10.12 7.08 -14.09
C GLY A 278 9.93 5.89 -13.16
N ASN A 279 10.83 4.91 -13.32
CA ASN A 279 11.00 3.79 -12.43
C ASN A 279 12.34 3.96 -11.69
N TYR A 280 12.30 4.02 -10.36
CA TYR A 280 13.47 4.29 -9.52
C TYR A 280 13.83 3.06 -8.71
N ILE A 281 15.14 2.78 -8.66
CA ILE A 281 15.66 1.57 -8.02
C ILE A 281 15.44 1.60 -6.51
N THR A 282 14.88 0.51 -5.99
CA THR A 282 14.79 0.18 -4.57
C THR A 282 15.55 -1.13 -4.31
N LYS A 283 14.89 -2.12 -3.71
CA LYS A 283 15.41 -3.49 -3.56
C LYS A 283 14.34 -4.50 -3.95
N LYS A 284 14.74 -5.66 -4.46
CA LYS A 284 13.83 -6.80 -4.65
C LYS A 284 13.13 -7.13 -3.34
N GLY A 285 11.83 -7.47 -3.43
CA GLY A 285 11.00 -7.72 -2.26
C GLY A 285 10.44 -6.47 -1.57
N ALA A 286 10.86 -5.25 -1.92
CA ALA A 286 10.24 -4.01 -1.46
C ALA A 286 8.89 -3.81 -2.20
N ARG A 287 7.87 -4.57 -1.75
CA ARG A 287 6.59 -4.72 -2.46
C ARG A 287 5.45 -3.91 -1.87
N THR A 288 5.49 -3.61 -0.58
CA THR A 288 4.50 -2.75 0.09
C THR A 288 5.11 -1.38 0.39
N ILE A 289 4.27 -0.37 0.50
CA ILE A 289 4.69 1.02 0.59
C ILE A 289 3.73 1.84 1.46
N THR A 290 4.27 2.79 2.21
CA THR A 290 3.49 3.87 2.82
C THR A 290 4.19 5.21 2.61
N ILE A 291 3.44 6.29 2.66
CA ILE A 291 3.94 7.66 2.50
C ILE A 291 3.65 8.51 3.75
N ASP A 292 4.62 9.31 4.15
CA ASP A 292 4.38 10.44 5.04
C ASP A 292 4.03 11.67 4.20
N GLU A 293 2.77 12.02 4.15
CA GLU A 293 2.25 13.13 3.35
C GLU A 293 2.81 14.50 3.77
N ASN A 294 3.33 14.63 5.00
CA ASN A 294 3.93 15.88 5.48
C ASN A 294 5.33 16.09 4.92
N THR A 295 6.12 15.03 4.83
CA THR A 295 7.53 15.09 4.42
C THR A 295 7.77 14.60 2.98
N GLY A 296 6.82 13.85 2.42
CA GLY A 296 6.96 13.18 1.13
C GLY A 296 7.89 11.97 1.17
N LEU A 297 8.28 11.50 2.36
CA LEU A 297 9.09 10.31 2.52
C LEU A 297 8.25 9.05 2.28
N LEU A 298 8.81 8.12 1.52
CA LEU A 298 8.24 6.79 1.28
C LEU A 298 8.99 5.77 2.15
N TYR A 299 8.25 4.81 2.68
CA TYR A 299 8.79 3.73 3.51
C TYR A 299 8.41 2.38 2.90
N LEU A 300 9.40 1.51 2.67
CA LEU A 300 9.22 0.21 2.05
C LEU A 300 9.97 -0.87 2.84
N PRO A 301 9.28 -1.86 3.42
CA PRO A 301 9.95 -2.99 4.08
C PRO A 301 10.51 -3.96 3.04
N THR A 302 11.68 -4.51 3.31
CA THR A 302 12.33 -5.54 2.49
C THR A 302 13.41 -6.28 3.28
N ALA A 303 14.03 -7.29 2.63
CA ALA A 303 15.22 -7.97 3.14
C ALA A 303 16.19 -8.24 1.98
N ASP A 304 17.38 -8.71 2.30
CA ASP A 304 18.32 -9.21 1.30
C ASP A 304 18.06 -10.71 1.04
N PHE A 305 18.29 -11.13 -0.19
CA PHE A 305 18.05 -12.49 -0.65
C PHE A 305 19.34 -13.14 -1.16
N ASP A 306 19.49 -14.43 -0.87
CA ASP A 306 20.55 -15.23 -1.44
C ASP A 306 20.23 -15.58 -2.91
N ASN A 307 21.07 -15.12 -3.84
CA ASN A 307 20.86 -15.30 -5.28
C ASN A 307 21.06 -16.76 -5.76
N GLY A 308 21.64 -17.64 -4.93
CA GLY A 308 21.94 -19.02 -5.29
C GLY A 308 21.00 -20.07 -4.70
N ASN A 309 20.22 -19.72 -3.68
CA ASN A 309 19.40 -20.67 -2.94
C ASN A 309 17.92 -20.29 -2.99
N THR A 310 17.07 -21.27 -3.28
CA THR A 310 15.61 -21.12 -3.21
C THR A 310 15.04 -21.97 -2.07
N GLN A 311 14.03 -21.46 -1.40
CA GLN A 311 13.23 -22.18 -0.43
C GLN A 311 11.77 -22.21 -0.92
N GLY A 312 11.27 -23.40 -1.29
CA GLY A 312 9.93 -23.51 -1.86
C GLY A 312 9.73 -22.74 -3.17
N GLY A 313 10.79 -22.66 -4.03
CA GLY A 313 10.77 -21.93 -5.30
C GLY A 313 10.93 -20.40 -5.20
N ARG A 314 11.07 -19.85 -3.99
CA ARG A 314 11.32 -18.42 -3.75
C ARG A 314 12.77 -18.19 -3.32
N PRO A 315 13.38 -17.01 -3.64
CA PRO A 315 14.70 -16.67 -3.14
C PRO A 315 14.73 -16.75 -1.61
N LYS A 316 15.79 -17.35 -1.05
CA LYS A 316 15.95 -17.47 0.40
C LYS A 316 16.36 -16.13 0.99
N MET A 317 15.61 -15.67 1.98
CA MET A 317 15.96 -14.46 2.74
C MET A 317 17.23 -14.70 3.57
N ILE A 318 18.14 -13.72 3.54
CA ILE A 318 19.35 -13.72 4.40
C ILE A 318 18.90 -13.38 5.83
N PRO A 319 19.18 -14.24 6.82
CA PRO A 319 18.82 -13.96 8.21
C PRO A 319 19.39 -12.63 8.72
N GLY A 320 18.58 -11.84 9.44
CA GLY A 320 19.01 -10.57 10.02
C GLY A 320 19.09 -9.40 9.02
N SER A 321 18.71 -9.59 7.75
CA SER A 321 18.76 -8.56 6.72
C SER A 321 17.48 -7.75 6.58
N PHE A 322 16.46 -8.03 7.40
CA PHE A 322 15.18 -7.30 7.31
C PHE A 322 15.36 -5.81 7.63
N GLN A 323 14.76 -4.96 6.81
CA GLN A 323 15.00 -3.52 6.84
C GLN A 323 13.82 -2.74 6.27
N VAL A 324 13.72 -1.47 6.64
CA VAL A 324 12.82 -0.48 6.03
C VAL A 324 13.66 0.51 5.24
N LEU A 325 13.42 0.61 3.95
CA LEU A 325 14.02 1.63 3.08
C LEU A 325 13.26 2.93 3.26
N VAL A 326 13.98 4.04 3.39
CA VAL A 326 13.43 5.40 3.36
C VAL A 326 13.81 6.02 2.03
N VAL A 327 12.81 6.35 1.22
CA VAL A 327 13.01 6.89 -0.13
C VAL A 327 12.50 8.32 -0.19
N LYS A 328 13.27 9.20 -0.84
CA LYS A 328 12.97 10.62 -0.97
C LYS A 328 13.26 11.11 -2.38
N LYS A 329 12.48 12.09 -2.81
CA LYS A 329 12.75 12.89 -4.01
C LYS A 329 13.96 13.79 -3.76
N GLN A 330 14.92 13.79 -4.70
CA GLN A 330 16.12 14.64 -4.69
C GLN A 330 15.89 15.92 -5.50
#